data_6b4edb3cefafcf6de7f290c8a7fa25f7
#
_entry.id   6b4edb3cefafcf6de7f290c8a7fa25f7
#
_cell.length_a   1.000
_cell.length_b   1.000
_cell.length_c   1.000
_cell.angle_alpha   90.00
_cell.angle_beta   90.00
_cell.angle_gamma   90.00
#
_symmetry.space_group_name_H-M   'P 1'
#
loop_
_entity.id
_entity.type
_entity.pdbx_description
1 polymer ?
#
loop_
_entity_poly.entity_id
_entity_poly.type
_entity_poly.pdbx_seq_one_letter_code
_entity_poly.pdbx_strand_id
1 'polypeptide(L)'
;LCTSLGSDASLGTERRIASFLTFTAYQGVVVTSAMFLTAMAANPLAAELAAQQGVEITWAGWALAASVPGALSLLLVPLLIFRLYPPEITTTPEAPELARKRLRSMGAMTRDERILLTVFILLLVLWIFGDVFGVHTTATAMAGVGAMLATGALRWDDILNERSAWDTL
;
A
#
# COMPACT_ATOMS: atom_id res chain seq x y z
N LEU A 1 0.94 -14.93 10.01
CA LEU A 1 0.07 -15.76 9.19
C LEU A 1 0.83 -16.96 8.61
N CYS A 2 2.01 -16.77 8.01
CA CYS A 2 2.80 -17.86 7.43
C CYS A 2 3.18 -18.91 8.48
N THR A 3 3.68 -18.49 9.64
CA THR A 3 4.03 -19.38 10.75
C THR A 3 2.83 -20.13 11.32
N SER A 4 1.65 -19.49 11.39
CA SER A 4 0.41 -20.15 11.82
C SER A 4 -0.11 -21.20 10.83
N LEU A 5 0.37 -21.17 9.59
CA LEU A 5 0.12 -22.15 8.54
C LEU A 5 1.26 -23.18 8.42
N GLY A 6 2.19 -23.21 9.37
CA GLY A 6 3.31 -24.14 9.41
C GLY A 6 4.35 -23.88 8.31
N SER A 7 4.45 -22.63 7.84
CA SER A 7 5.44 -22.22 6.83
C SER A 7 6.44 -21.27 7.49
N ASP A 8 7.67 -21.72 7.67
CA ASP A 8 8.74 -21.00 8.33
C ASP A 8 10.07 -21.22 7.61
N ALA A 9 10.78 -20.15 7.26
CA ALA A 9 12.06 -20.22 6.58
C ALA A 9 13.16 -20.87 7.45
N SER A 10 13.10 -20.68 8.78
CA SER A 10 14.05 -21.27 9.72
C SER A 10 13.96 -22.80 9.80
N LEU A 11 12.80 -23.36 9.44
CA LEU A 11 12.50 -24.79 9.43
C LEU A 11 12.56 -25.40 8.02
N GLY A 12 12.93 -24.63 7.00
CA GLY A 12 12.95 -25.08 5.60
C GLY A 12 11.57 -25.40 5.02
N THR A 13 10.51 -24.84 5.60
CA THR A 13 9.11 -25.05 5.17
C THR A 13 8.51 -23.84 4.45
N GLU A 14 9.34 -22.92 3.99
CA GLU A 14 8.91 -21.67 3.31
C GLU A 14 8.11 -21.93 2.03
N ARG A 15 8.38 -23.04 1.34
CA ARG A 15 7.64 -23.42 0.11
C ARG A 15 6.21 -23.83 0.37
N ARG A 16 5.82 -24.13 1.59
CA ARG A 16 4.44 -24.52 1.90
C ARG A 16 3.46 -23.44 1.46
N ILE A 17 3.67 -22.18 1.86
CA ILE A 17 2.85 -21.05 1.42
C ILE A 17 3.58 -19.70 1.51
N ALA A 18 4.59 -19.56 2.39
CA ALA A 18 5.23 -18.27 2.68
C ALA A 18 5.88 -17.65 1.45
N SER A 19 6.65 -18.43 0.70
CA SER A 19 7.32 -17.94 -0.51
C SER A 19 6.33 -17.42 -1.53
N PHE A 20 5.24 -18.16 -1.79
CA PHE A 20 4.20 -17.74 -2.72
C PHE A 20 3.56 -16.41 -2.28
N LEU A 21 3.17 -16.31 -1.00
CA LEU A 21 2.57 -15.08 -0.46
C LEU A 21 3.54 -13.90 -0.50
N THR A 22 4.81 -14.12 -0.14
CA THR A 22 5.83 -13.08 -0.14
C THR A 22 6.11 -12.57 -1.55
N PHE A 23 6.32 -13.46 -2.52
CA PHE A 23 6.54 -13.07 -3.91
C PHE A 23 5.32 -12.35 -4.48
N THR A 24 4.12 -12.85 -4.24
CA THR A 24 2.88 -12.23 -4.72
C THR A 24 2.68 -10.84 -4.09
N ALA A 25 2.89 -10.72 -2.78
CA ALA A 25 2.79 -9.44 -2.09
C ALA A 25 3.85 -8.45 -2.59
N TYR A 26 5.10 -8.87 -2.74
CA TYR A 26 6.18 -8.03 -3.27
C TYR A 26 5.86 -7.50 -4.67
N GLN A 27 5.48 -8.37 -5.59
CA GLN A 27 5.11 -7.95 -6.94
C GLN A 27 3.84 -7.07 -6.94
N GLY A 28 2.88 -7.37 -6.07
CA GLY A 28 1.71 -6.52 -5.88
C GLY A 28 2.07 -5.10 -5.46
N VAL A 29 3.00 -4.96 -4.50
CA VAL A 29 3.51 -3.64 -4.08
C VAL A 29 4.20 -2.91 -5.23
N VAL A 30 5.04 -3.60 -6.02
CA VAL A 30 5.69 -2.98 -7.19
C VAL A 30 4.66 -2.44 -8.19
N VAL A 31 3.64 -3.23 -8.51
CA VAL A 31 2.56 -2.80 -9.43
C VAL A 31 1.78 -1.62 -8.85
N THR A 32 1.34 -1.70 -7.61
CA THR A 32 0.56 -0.61 -6.97
C THR A 32 1.38 0.66 -6.77
N SER A 33 2.69 0.54 -6.54
CA SER A 33 3.59 1.69 -6.47
C SER A 33 3.67 2.45 -7.80
N ALA A 34 3.58 1.75 -8.93
CA ALA A 34 3.52 2.38 -10.25
C ALA A 34 2.13 2.95 -10.59
N MET A 35 1.04 2.43 -9.97
CA MET A 35 -0.33 2.84 -10.30
C MET A 35 -0.72 4.22 -9.77
N PHE A 36 -0.11 4.69 -8.70
CA PHE A 36 -0.48 5.95 -8.06
C PHE A 36 0.69 6.94 -8.02
N LEU A 37 0.44 8.17 -8.44
CA LEU A 37 1.47 9.20 -8.57
C LEU A 37 2.27 9.42 -7.28
N THR A 38 1.64 9.33 -6.13
CA THR A 38 2.24 9.55 -4.80
C THR A 38 2.81 8.30 -4.14
N ALA A 39 2.72 7.13 -4.78
CA ALA A 39 3.11 5.87 -4.15
C ALA A 39 4.62 5.56 -4.24
N MET A 40 5.35 6.22 -5.14
CA MET A 40 6.79 6.04 -5.32
C MET A 40 7.43 7.37 -5.73
N ALA A 41 8.60 7.69 -5.21
CA ALA A 41 9.30 8.97 -5.46
C ALA A 41 9.60 9.22 -6.95
N ALA A 42 9.83 8.17 -7.73
CA ALA A 42 10.09 8.30 -9.16
C ALA A 42 8.88 8.80 -9.97
N ASN A 43 7.65 8.56 -9.51
CA ASN A 43 6.44 8.94 -10.25
C ASN A 43 6.26 10.48 -10.29
N PRO A 44 6.31 11.21 -9.16
CA PRO A 44 6.28 12.68 -9.20
C PRO A 44 7.44 13.27 -9.99
N LEU A 45 8.63 12.68 -9.92
CA LEU A 45 9.77 13.12 -10.71
C LEU A 45 9.50 12.98 -12.22
N ALA A 46 8.92 11.85 -12.65
CA ALA A 46 8.54 11.65 -14.04
C ALA A 46 7.48 12.68 -14.50
N ALA A 47 6.49 12.97 -13.64
CA ALA A 47 5.48 13.99 -13.92
C ALA A 47 6.10 15.40 -14.03
N GLU A 48 7.05 15.73 -13.16
CA GLU A 48 7.78 17.00 -13.20
C GLU A 48 8.59 17.16 -14.49
N LEU A 49 9.31 16.11 -14.91
CA LEU A 49 10.06 16.11 -16.15
C LEU A 49 9.14 16.26 -17.37
N ALA A 50 7.94 15.65 -17.34
CA ALA A 50 6.93 15.84 -18.38
C ALA A 50 6.41 17.29 -18.42
N ALA A 51 6.18 17.90 -17.25
CA ALA A 51 5.74 19.28 -17.15
C ALA A 51 6.75 20.27 -17.74
N GLN A 52 8.06 20.02 -17.60
CA GLN A 52 9.12 20.79 -18.24
C GLN A 52 9.06 20.74 -19.79
N GLN A 53 8.41 19.72 -20.34
CA GLN A 53 8.16 19.57 -21.78
C GLN A 53 6.75 20.04 -22.17
N GLY A 54 6.02 20.72 -21.29
CA GLY A 54 4.69 21.24 -21.54
C GLY A 54 3.55 20.20 -21.41
N VAL A 55 3.82 19.02 -20.80
CA VAL A 55 2.84 17.98 -20.58
C VAL A 55 2.50 17.92 -19.09
N GLU A 56 1.32 18.41 -18.74
CA GLU A 56 0.84 18.33 -17.36
C GLU A 56 0.17 16.97 -17.08
N ILE A 57 0.67 16.28 -16.06
CA ILE A 57 0.15 14.98 -15.63
C ILE A 57 -0.48 15.15 -14.25
N THR A 58 -1.79 15.04 -14.18
CA THR A 58 -2.54 15.11 -12.93
C THR A 58 -2.53 13.80 -12.18
N TRP A 59 -2.79 13.82 -10.86
CA TRP A 59 -2.87 12.59 -10.05
C TRP A 59 -3.95 11.64 -10.57
N ALA A 60 -5.13 12.16 -10.91
CA ALA A 60 -6.24 11.38 -11.46
C ALA A 60 -5.92 10.84 -12.86
N GLY A 61 -5.29 11.66 -13.71
CA GLY A 61 -4.84 11.25 -15.05
C GLY A 61 -3.84 10.09 -14.99
N TRP A 62 -2.84 10.17 -14.09
CA TRP A 62 -1.89 9.08 -13.83
C TRP A 62 -2.62 7.80 -13.41
N ALA A 63 -3.48 7.88 -12.38
CA ALA A 63 -4.20 6.72 -11.86
C ALA A 63 -5.11 6.07 -12.92
N LEU A 64 -5.80 6.87 -13.73
CA LEU A 64 -6.63 6.38 -14.83
C LEU A 64 -5.79 5.70 -15.92
N ALA A 65 -4.68 6.29 -16.36
CA ALA A 65 -3.79 5.70 -17.34
C ALA A 65 -3.18 4.37 -16.85
N ALA A 66 -2.80 4.31 -15.57
CA ALA A 66 -2.23 3.13 -14.96
C ALA A 66 -3.26 2.06 -14.57
N SER A 67 -4.56 2.39 -14.54
CA SER A 67 -5.62 1.48 -14.04
C SER A 67 -5.72 0.18 -14.83
N VAL A 68 -5.72 0.24 -16.15
CA VAL A 68 -5.85 -0.95 -17.00
C VAL A 68 -4.60 -1.83 -16.95
N PRO A 69 -3.38 -1.34 -17.22
CA PRO A 69 -2.19 -2.17 -17.12
C PRO A 69 -1.92 -2.65 -15.69
N GLY A 70 -2.20 -1.84 -14.69
CA GLY A 70 -2.08 -2.22 -13.29
C GLY A 70 -3.04 -3.32 -12.88
N ALA A 71 -4.33 -3.20 -13.21
CA ALA A 71 -5.33 -4.22 -12.91
C ALA A 71 -5.00 -5.55 -13.60
N LEU A 72 -4.60 -5.50 -14.88
CA LEU A 72 -4.15 -6.70 -15.61
C LEU A 72 -2.93 -7.34 -14.93
N SER A 73 -1.95 -6.54 -14.52
CA SER A 73 -0.76 -7.03 -13.83
C SER A 73 -1.11 -7.65 -12.48
N LEU A 74 -1.99 -7.02 -11.69
CA LEU A 74 -2.44 -7.54 -10.39
C LEU A 74 -3.22 -8.87 -10.50
N LEU A 75 -3.86 -9.11 -11.64
CA LEU A 75 -4.53 -10.39 -11.93
C LEU A 75 -3.55 -11.44 -12.47
N LEU A 76 -2.73 -11.06 -13.44
CA LEU A 76 -1.88 -12.02 -14.15
C LEU A 76 -0.64 -12.43 -13.34
N VAL A 77 -0.03 -11.51 -12.59
CA VAL A 77 1.20 -11.80 -11.84
C VAL A 77 0.99 -12.89 -10.77
N PRO A 78 -0.04 -12.83 -9.89
CA PRO A 78 -0.30 -13.91 -8.95
C PRO A 78 -0.58 -15.26 -9.63
N LEU A 79 -1.29 -15.24 -10.76
CA LEU A 79 -1.57 -16.46 -11.56
C LEU A 79 -0.29 -17.06 -12.14
N LEU A 80 0.60 -16.22 -12.66
CA LEU A 80 1.90 -16.65 -13.15
C LEU A 80 2.78 -17.22 -12.04
N ILE A 81 2.83 -16.54 -10.89
CA ILE A 81 3.58 -17.03 -9.73
C ILE A 81 3.00 -18.38 -9.27
N PHE A 82 1.67 -18.49 -9.18
CA PHE A 82 1.03 -19.76 -8.82
C PHE A 82 1.36 -20.90 -9.79
N ARG A 83 1.46 -20.59 -11.09
CA ARG A 83 1.77 -21.59 -12.10
C ARG A 83 3.25 -21.99 -12.14
N LEU A 84 4.16 -21.02 -11.93
CA LEU A 84 5.62 -21.22 -11.98
C LEU A 84 6.18 -21.75 -10.66
N TYR A 85 5.58 -21.33 -9.57
CA TYR A 85 6.02 -21.65 -8.20
C TYR A 85 4.81 -21.92 -7.29
N PRO A 86 4.09 -23.03 -7.54
CA PRO A 86 2.89 -23.37 -6.78
C PRO A 86 3.22 -23.61 -5.30
N PRO A 87 2.40 -23.12 -4.36
CA PRO A 87 2.57 -23.45 -2.96
C PRO A 87 2.18 -24.92 -2.72
N GLU A 88 2.82 -25.55 -1.75
CA GLU A 88 2.47 -26.92 -1.34
C GLU A 88 1.08 -26.97 -0.69
N ILE A 89 0.72 -25.90 0.06
CA ILE A 89 -0.60 -25.75 0.66
C ILE A 89 -1.47 -24.92 -0.29
N THR A 90 -2.43 -25.56 -0.91
CA THR A 90 -3.39 -24.92 -1.84
C THR A 90 -4.72 -24.58 -1.19
N THR A 91 -5.02 -25.19 -0.03
CA THR A 91 -6.26 -24.95 0.72
C THR A 91 -5.95 -24.68 2.19
N THR A 92 -6.59 -23.68 2.73
CA THR A 92 -6.42 -23.26 4.14
C THR A 92 -7.79 -23.17 4.81
N PRO A 93 -8.44 -24.31 5.13
CA PRO A 93 -9.80 -24.33 5.68
C PRO A 93 -9.92 -23.62 7.03
N GLU A 94 -8.83 -23.55 7.80
CA GLU A 94 -8.79 -22.88 9.10
C GLU A 94 -8.58 -21.35 9.00
N ALA A 95 -8.16 -20.84 7.85
CA ALA A 95 -7.85 -19.40 7.68
C ALA A 95 -9.06 -18.49 7.96
N PRO A 96 -10.30 -18.78 7.52
CA PRO A 96 -11.46 -17.96 7.83
C PRO A 96 -11.76 -17.89 9.33
N GLU A 97 -11.59 -19.00 10.06
CA GLU A 97 -11.82 -19.03 11.50
C GLU A 97 -10.75 -18.26 12.25
N LEU A 98 -9.48 -18.42 11.86
CA LEU A 98 -8.36 -17.64 12.39
C LEU A 98 -8.56 -16.12 12.15
N ALA A 99 -9.00 -15.75 10.95
CA ALA A 99 -9.30 -14.36 10.61
C ALA A 99 -10.45 -13.79 11.47
N ARG A 100 -11.54 -14.55 11.65
CA ARG A 100 -12.66 -14.16 12.53
C ARG A 100 -12.23 -14.04 13.98
N LYS A 101 -11.39 -14.96 14.47
CA LYS A 101 -10.85 -14.89 15.84
C LYS A 101 -10.00 -13.64 16.03
N ARG A 102 -9.12 -13.31 15.06
CA ARG A 102 -8.32 -12.08 15.09
C ARG A 102 -9.19 -10.83 15.01
N LEU A 103 -10.16 -10.80 14.13
CA LEU A 103 -11.08 -9.68 14.02
C LEU A 103 -11.84 -9.43 15.33
N ARG A 104 -12.31 -10.49 15.98
CA ARG A 104 -12.97 -10.38 17.30
C ARG A 104 -12.02 -9.89 18.39
N SER A 105 -10.75 -10.29 18.36
CA SER A 105 -9.75 -9.83 19.34
C SER A 105 -9.32 -8.38 19.14
N MET A 106 -9.46 -7.83 17.94
CA MET A 106 -9.19 -6.40 17.66
C MET A 106 -10.26 -5.49 18.26
N GLY A 107 -11.50 -6.00 18.45
CA GLY A 107 -12.59 -5.21 19.01
C GLY A 107 -13.17 -4.17 18.06
N ALA A 108 -13.81 -3.15 18.62
CA ALA A 108 -14.36 -2.04 17.85
C ALA A 108 -13.24 -1.06 17.47
N MET A 109 -13.44 -0.38 16.33
CA MET A 109 -12.53 0.63 15.82
C MET A 109 -12.24 1.72 16.88
N THR A 110 -10.98 1.93 17.17
CA THR A 110 -10.52 2.92 18.14
C THR A 110 -10.70 4.35 17.62
N ARG A 111 -10.51 5.34 18.51
CA ARG A 111 -10.53 6.77 18.12
C ARG A 111 -9.45 7.05 17.08
N ASP A 112 -8.25 6.56 17.29
CA ASP A 112 -7.10 6.87 16.42
C ASP A 112 -7.24 6.22 15.04
N GLU A 113 -7.78 4.99 14.97
CA GLU A 113 -8.12 4.34 13.69
C GLU A 113 -9.20 5.11 12.91
N ARG A 114 -10.20 5.69 13.59
CA ARG A 114 -11.20 6.55 12.95
C ARG A 114 -10.60 7.84 12.42
N ILE A 115 -9.70 8.47 13.19
CA ILE A 115 -8.98 9.67 12.73
C ILE A 115 -8.14 9.33 11.50
N LEU A 116 -7.36 8.24 11.55
CA LEU A 116 -6.56 7.76 10.43
C LEU A 116 -7.42 7.55 9.18
N LEU A 117 -8.54 6.84 9.31
CA LEU A 117 -9.46 6.58 8.20
C LEU A 117 -10.02 7.88 7.63
N THR A 118 -10.43 8.81 8.49
CA THR A 118 -10.97 10.10 8.07
C THR A 118 -9.93 10.92 7.31
N VAL A 119 -8.71 11.04 7.86
CA VAL A 119 -7.60 11.74 7.22
C VAL A 119 -7.28 11.08 5.88
N PHE A 120 -7.22 9.76 5.82
CA PHE A 120 -6.95 9.01 4.59
C PHE A 120 -7.99 9.31 3.50
N ILE A 121 -9.29 9.28 3.85
CA ILE A 121 -10.36 9.61 2.88
C ILE A 121 -10.23 11.06 2.40
N LEU A 122 -9.96 12.00 3.31
CA LEU A 122 -9.78 13.41 2.95
C LEU A 122 -8.58 13.60 2.02
N LEU A 123 -7.46 12.90 2.26
CA LEU A 123 -6.28 12.94 1.39
C LEU A 123 -6.61 12.40 0.00
N LEU A 124 -7.34 11.28 -0.10
CA LEU A 124 -7.78 10.73 -1.40
C LEU A 124 -8.65 11.73 -2.17
N VAL A 125 -9.61 12.35 -1.50
CA VAL A 125 -10.47 13.37 -2.13
C VAL A 125 -9.63 14.56 -2.61
N LEU A 126 -8.71 15.04 -1.78
CA LEU A 126 -7.84 16.16 -2.16
C LEU A 126 -6.86 15.79 -3.29
N TRP A 127 -6.40 14.56 -3.40
CA TRP A 127 -5.56 14.13 -4.52
C TRP A 127 -6.35 13.96 -5.82
N ILE A 128 -7.58 13.43 -5.75
CA ILE A 128 -8.44 13.25 -6.92
C ILE A 128 -8.89 14.61 -7.48
N PHE A 129 -9.25 15.54 -6.61
CA PHE A 129 -9.81 16.85 -6.97
C PHE A 129 -8.82 18.00 -6.77
N GLY A 130 -7.55 17.72 -6.46
CA GLY A 130 -6.54 18.74 -6.14
C GLY A 130 -6.35 19.78 -7.22
N ASP A 131 -6.39 19.36 -8.48
CA ASP A 131 -6.29 20.27 -9.62
C ASP A 131 -7.42 21.30 -9.66
N VAL A 132 -8.64 20.89 -9.27
CA VAL A 132 -9.82 21.79 -9.18
C VAL A 132 -9.65 22.81 -8.05
N PHE A 133 -9.03 22.39 -6.95
CA PHE A 133 -8.81 23.24 -5.77
C PHE A 133 -7.49 24.01 -5.80
N GLY A 134 -6.64 23.76 -6.79
CA GLY A 134 -5.30 24.35 -6.87
C GLY A 134 -4.35 23.89 -5.73
N VAL A 135 -4.56 22.71 -5.19
CA VAL A 135 -3.78 22.17 -4.06
C VAL A 135 -2.72 21.20 -4.56
N HIS A 136 -1.47 21.49 -4.23
CA HIS A 136 -0.35 20.64 -4.63
C HIS A 136 -0.35 19.31 -3.86
N THR A 137 -0.08 18.20 -4.55
CA THR A 137 -0.10 16.84 -4.01
C THR A 137 0.77 16.65 -2.76
N THR A 138 1.98 17.25 -2.77
CA THR A 138 2.91 17.19 -1.63
C THR A 138 2.39 17.99 -0.43
N ALA A 139 1.79 19.16 -0.66
CA ALA A 139 1.18 19.96 0.39
C ALA A 139 0.02 19.21 1.06
N THR A 140 -0.79 18.50 0.26
CA THR A 140 -1.85 17.63 0.75
C THR A 140 -1.29 16.54 1.67
N ALA A 141 -0.22 15.84 1.27
CA ALA A 141 0.42 14.82 2.09
C ALA A 141 0.95 15.39 3.42
N MET A 142 1.64 16.53 3.38
CA MET A 142 2.15 17.22 4.58
C MET A 142 1.01 17.65 5.52
N ALA A 143 -0.08 18.16 4.97
CA ALA A 143 -1.27 18.51 5.75
C ALA A 143 -1.88 17.28 6.46
N GLY A 144 -1.89 16.12 5.81
CA GLY A 144 -2.34 14.86 6.41
C GLY A 144 -1.48 14.44 7.60
N VAL A 145 -0.14 14.46 7.45
CA VAL A 145 0.77 14.18 8.57
C VAL A 145 0.58 15.20 9.71
N GLY A 146 0.46 16.48 9.38
CA GLY A 146 0.20 17.55 10.35
C GLY A 146 -1.13 17.34 11.11
N ALA A 147 -2.19 16.93 10.42
CA ALA A 147 -3.48 16.64 11.03
C ALA A 147 -3.41 15.43 11.99
N MET A 148 -2.69 14.38 11.61
CA MET A 148 -2.50 13.20 12.48
C MET A 148 -1.68 13.52 13.71
N LEU A 149 -0.64 14.35 13.60
CA LEU A 149 0.14 14.83 14.75
C LEU A 149 -0.69 15.74 15.65
N ALA A 150 -1.45 16.69 15.08
CA ALA A 150 -2.28 17.64 15.83
C ALA A 150 -3.42 16.94 16.60
N THR A 151 -3.95 15.84 16.07
CA THR A 151 -4.99 15.04 16.72
C THR A 151 -4.43 14.05 17.75
N GLY A 152 -3.11 13.84 17.75
CA GLY A 152 -2.43 12.86 18.59
C GLY A 152 -2.60 11.41 18.14
N ALA A 153 -3.21 11.17 16.98
CA ALA A 153 -3.34 9.83 16.37
C ALA A 153 -1.98 9.29 15.89
N LEU A 154 -1.04 10.19 15.56
CA LEU A 154 0.36 9.91 15.30
C LEU A 154 1.20 10.72 16.30
N ARG A 155 2.21 10.10 16.88
CA ARG A 155 3.15 10.76 17.79
C ARG A 155 4.46 11.04 17.06
N TRP A 156 5.14 12.10 17.48
CA TRP A 156 6.44 12.45 16.90
C TRP A 156 7.47 11.32 17.07
N ASP A 157 7.41 10.62 18.20
CA ASP A 157 8.27 9.47 18.47
C ASP A 157 8.05 8.32 17.49
N ASP A 158 6.82 8.13 17.00
CA ASP A 158 6.50 7.11 15.99
C ASP A 158 7.21 7.42 14.67
N ILE A 159 7.26 8.70 14.29
CA ILE A 159 8.00 9.17 13.10
C ILE A 159 9.51 8.96 13.27
N LEU A 160 10.06 9.35 14.43
CA LEU A 160 11.51 9.22 14.68
C LEU A 160 11.97 7.77 14.74
N ASN A 161 11.12 6.86 15.20
CA ASN A 161 11.44 5.44 15.33
C ASN A 161 11.25 4.63 14.04
N GLU A 162 10.66 5.23 12.98
CA GLU A 162 10.48 4.57 11.68
C GLU A 162 11.79 4.58 10.89
N ARG A 163 12.69 3.67 11.27
CA ARG A 163 14.04 3.58 10.67
C ARG A 163 14.00 3.34 9.17
N SER A 164 13.06 2.51 8.69
CA SER A 164 12.94 2.19 7.27
C SER A 164 12.70 3.42 6.40
N ALA A 165 11.97 4.41 6.91
CA ALA A 165 11.73 5.67 6.21
C ALA A 165 13.00 6.53 6.17
N TRP A 166 13.73 6.62 7.29
CA TRP A 166 14.95 7.42 7.39
C TRP A 166 16.13 6.83 6.63
N ASP A 167 16.22 5.50 6.54
CA ASP A 167 17.27 4.80 5.77
C ASP A 167 17.08 4.96 4.25
N THR A 168 15.91 5.44 3.80
CA THR A 168 15.57 5.63 2.37
C THR A 168 15.82 7.06 1.89
N LEU A 169 16.01 8.03 2.79
CA LEU A 169 16.28 9.44 2.50
C LEU A 169 17.76 9.72 2.39
#